data_a22b1bde0f8b02cc72a8017cb2cdb5e3
#
_entry.id   a22b1bde0f8b02cc72a8017cb2cdb5e3
#
_cell.length_a   1.000
_cell.length_b   1.000
_cell.length_c   1.000
_cell.angle_alpha   90.00
_cell.angle_beta   90.00
_cell.angle_gamma   90.00
#
_symmetry.space_group_name_H-M   'P 1'
#
loop_
_entity.id
_entity.type
_entity.pdbx_description
1 polymer ?
#
loop_
_entity_poly.entity_id
_entity_poly.type
_entity_poly.pdbx_seq_one_letter_code
_entity_poly.pdbx_strand_id
1 'polypeptide(L)'
;MKGLYVHVPFCVSKCAYCDFYSLLGRQDSIESYVQSVLREAGAYPPSFLRRDLKGELSRQNPSIQPPANEALEDFPSAADSRQSTYKKTSESAQTFQTLYLGGGTPSLLGPQNLTTLIHGLLVSPLAPCGRELERGVTSVVESTIEINPESAAPEFLQTVKNLGFNRLSFGVQSLSDCELKSVGRIHTSAQAVAAIKQAQKLGFKNISADLIIGLPGQTWTSLYASLETLVKMGIQHLSVYCLALEEGTPLAENPPADLPSDELQAHLFEETRAYLISKGFVHYEISNFALPGFACLHNLNYWRGGEYLGLGPAAASHLAGQRFKNYPNLDSYIADPTGQIEYIEELSKKEKAAEEAMLRLRLLKEGLDTIALAQKFGTDNVEDIITRLQKLSQEGLLVKDGSRFRLTPSRIMTSNPIFARVIAE
;
A
#
# COMPACT_ATOMS: atom_id res chain seq x y z
N MET A 1 -11.66 -7.90 6.71
CA MET A 1 -10.21 -7.92 7.04
C MET A 1 -9.81 -6.52 7.43
N LYS A 2 -8.88 -6.34 8.38
CA LYS A 2 -8.33 -5.02 8.73
C LYS A 2 -6.83 -5.02 8.52
N GLY A 3 -6.31 -3.94 7.93
CA GLY A 3 -4.89 -3.77 7.66
C GLY A 3 -4.24 -2.69 8.53
N LEU A 4 -2.97 -2.88 8.87
CA LEU A 4 -2.11 -1.83 9.41
C LEU A 4 -1.01 -1.53 8.39
N TYR A 5 -0.93 -0.28 7.94
CA TYR A 5 0.11 0.22 7.04
C TYR A 5 1.02 1.18 7.79
N VAL A 6 2.32 1.08 7.59
CA VAL A 6 3.29 2.05 8.12
C VAL A 6 4.06 2.65 6.96
N HIS A 7 3.94 3.96 6.77
CA HIS A 7 4.66 4.70 5.74
C HIS A 7 6.02 5.16 6.25
N VAL A 8 7.09 4.56 5.73
CA VAL A 8 8.48 4.90 6.07
C VAL A 8 9.04 5.88 5.03
N PRO A 9 9.23 7.17 5.36
CA PRO A 9 9.50 8.21 4.37
C PRO A 9 10.98 8.38 4.01
N PHE A 10 11.84 7.40 4.24
CA PHE A 10 13.29 7.54 4.04
C PHE A 10 13.75 6.84 2.77
N CYS A 11 14.63 7.50 1.99
CA CYS A 11 15.33 6.92 0.85
C CYS A 11 16.80 7.31 0.86
N VAL A 12 17.67 6.43 0.33
CA VAL A 12 19.09 6.75 0.07
C VAL A 12 19.22 7.57 -1.21
N SER A 13 18.43 7.21 -2.23
CA SER A 13 18.34 7.87 -3.52
C SER A 13 16.88 7.94 -3.96
N LYS A 14 16.46 9.05 -4.56
CA LYS A 14 15.12 9.16 -5.15
C LYS A 14 15.20 8.77 -6.62
N CYS A 15 14.45 7.77 -7.00
CA CYS A 15 14.36 7.33 -8.39
C CYS A 15 13.68 8.41 -9.25
N ALA A 16 14.09 8.52 -10.51
CA ALA A 16 13.62 9.58 -11.40
C ALA A 16 12.09 9.55 -11.67
N TYR A 17 11.44 8.40 -11.48
CA TYR A 17 10.00 8.19 -11.69
C TYR A 17 9.15 8.24 -10.42
N CYS A 18 9.78 8.35 -9.23
CA CYS A 18 9.08 8.10 -7.96
C CYS A 18 8.36 9.36 -7.47
N ASP A 19 7.03 9.26 -7.33
CA ASP A 19 6.13 10.27 -6.76
C ASP A 19 5.81 10.05 -5.27
N PHE A 20 6.20 8.91 -4.70
CA PHE A 20 5.97 8.63 -3.29
C PHE A 20 6.62 9.68 -2.40
N TYR A 21 5.90 10.04 -1.31
CA TYR A 21 6.48 10.89 -0.28
C TYR A 21 7.69 10.19 0.35
N SER A 22 8.89 10.67 0.03
CA SER A 22 10.14 10.14 0.54
C SER A 22 11.21 11.25 0.58
N LEU A 23 12.10 11.15 1.56
CA LEU A 23 13.09 12.17 1.89
C LEU A 23 14.50 11.59 1.84
N LEU A 24 15.44 12.38 1.30
CA LEU A 24 16.86 12.06 1.26
C LEU A 24 17.58 12.72 2.44
N GLY A 25 18.64 12.06 2.95
CA GLY A 25 19.55 12.67 3.92
C GLY A 25 18.92 12.91 5.32
N ARG A 26 17.85 12.21 5.68
CA ARG A 26 17.13 12.39 6.95
C ARG A 26 17.29 11.20 7.90
N GLN A 27 18.42 10.47 7.80
CA GLN A 27 18.69 9.30 8.63
C GLN A 27 18.81 9.64 10.11
N ASP A 28 19.21 10.85 10.46
CA ASP A 28 19.21 11.42 11.81
C ASP A 28 17.83 11.53 12.46
N SER A 29 16.79 11.57 11.64
CA SER A 29 15.39 11.68 12.10
C SER A 29 14.72 10.33 12.31
N ILE A 30 15.36 9.20 12.00
CA ILE A 30 14.73 7.85 12.04
C ILE A 30 14.24 7.50 13.45
N GLU A 31 15.03 7.74 14.47
CA GLU A 31 14.65 7.42 15.85
C GLU A 31 13.43 8.26 16.29
N SER A 32 13.46 9.57 16.04
CA SER A 32 12.34 10.47 16.34
C SER A 32 11.08 10.11 15.56
N TYR A 33 11.23 9.70 14.29
CA TYR A 33 10.14 9.19 13.48
C TYR A 33 9.52 7.93 14.11
N VAL A 34 10.33 6.95 14.50
CA VAL A 34 9.85 5.71 15.13
C VAL A 34 9.07 6.00 16.41
N GLN A 35 9.59 6.88 17.27
CA GLN A 35 8.87 7.31 18.47
C GLN A 35 7.55 8.02 18.15
N SER A 36 7.50 8.78 17.07
CA SER A 36 6.28 9.47 16.63
C SER A 36 5.24 8.49 16.08
N VAL A 37 5.64 7.49 15.29
CA VAL A 37 4.73 6.41 14.87
C VAL A 37 4.14 5.67 16.06
N LEU A 38 4.93 5.41 17.08
CA LEU A 38 4.45 4.75 18.31
C LEU A 38 3.50 5.65 19.11
N ARG A 39 3.75 6.96 19.17
CA ARG A 39 2.82 7.93 19.77
C ARG A 39 1.50 8.00 19.01
N GLU A 40 1.55 8.07 17.67
CA GLU A 40 0.37 8.03 16.81
C GLU A 40 -0.43 6.74 17.05
N ALA A 41 0.23 5.58 17.01
CA ALA A 41 -0.41 4.30 17.27
C ALA A 41 -1.09 4.25 18.64
N GLY A 42 -0.46 4.82 19.69
CA GLY A 42 -1.01 4.90 21.04
C GLY A 42 -2.23 5.82 21.17
N ALA A 43 -2.41 6.76 20.25
CA ALA A 43 -3.56 7.66 20.23
C ALA A 43 -4.84 7.00 19.67
N TYR A 44 -4.74 5.87 19.00
CA TYR A 44 -5.88 5.09 18.50
C TYR A 44 -6.28 3.98 19.49
N PRO A 45 -7.18 4.22 20.47
CA PRO A 45 -7.63 3.18 21.37
C PRO A 45 -8.44 2.11 20.63
N PRO A 46 -8.51 0.86 21.13
CA PRO A 46 -9.30 -0.21 20.52
C PRO A 46 -10.78 0.15 20.31
N SER A 47 -11.32 1.03 21.16
CA SER A 47 -12.68 1.57 21.06
C SER A 47 -12.85 2.59 19.92
N PHE A 48 -11.78 3.16 19.39
CA PHE A 48 -11.82 4.14 18.31
C PHE A 48 -12.29 3.51 16.98
N LEU A 49 -12.04 2.24 16.79
CA LEU A 49 -12.53 1.47 15.63
C LEU A 49 -14.07 1.31 15.61
N ARG A 50 -14.78 1.81 16.65
CA ARG A 50 -16.24 1.73 16.80
C ARG A 50 -16.93 3.08 16.91
N ARG A 51 -16.21 4.21 17.03
CA ARG A 51 -16.83 5.53 17.18
C ARG A 51 -16.81 6.30 15.86
N ASP A 52 -17.91 7.03 15.64
CA ASP A 52 -18.00 8.07 14.63
C ASP A 52 -16.87 9.10 14.83
N LEU A 53 -15.92 9.12 13.91
CA LEU A 53 -14.87 10.15 13.83
C LEU A 53 -15.44 11.57 13.81
N LYS A 54 -16.73 11.71 13.42
CA LYS A 54 -17.47 12.98 13.39
C LYS A 54 -17.47 13.75 14.71
N GLY A 55 -17.37 13.06 15.85
CA GLY A 55 -17.46 13.71 17.18
C GLY A 55 -16.17 14.33 17.69
N GLU A 56 -15.02 13.86 17.27
CA GLU A 56 -13.74 14.30 17.88
C GLU A 56 -12.87 15.12 16.92
N LEU A 57 -12.82 14.77 15.63
CA LEU A 57 -12.01 15.53 14.65
C LEU A 57 -12.65 16.86 14.25
N SER A 58 -14.01 16.96 14.24
CA SER A 58 -14.70 18.24 13.97
C SER A 58 -14.54 19.28 15.10
N ARG A 59 -14.08 18.88 16.28
CA ARG A 59 -13.84 19.81 17.40
C ARG A 59 -12.41 20.36 17.44
N GLN A 60 -11.49 19.81 16.64
CA GLN A 60 -10.09 20.22 16.62
C GLN A 60 -9.68 21.05 15.40
N ASN A 61 -10.60 21.31 14.46
CA ASN A 61 -10.26 22.08 13.27
C ASN A 61 -11.27 23.18 12.93
N PRO A 62 -11.19 24.36 13.57
CA PRO A 62 -11.77 25.55 12.99
C PRO A 62 -10.79 26.10 11.96
N SER A 63 -11.11 25.91 10.66
CA SER A 63 -10.56 26.64 9.50
C SER A 63 -9.04 26.82 9.47
N ILE A 64 -8.35 25.96 8.74
CA ILE A 64 -6.93 26.16 8.39
C ILE A 64 -6.85 27.31 7.38
N GLN A 65 -6.48 28.50 7.85
CA GLN A 65 -5.81 29.51 7.03
C GLN A 65 -4.31 29.30 7.17
N PRO A 66 -3.49 29.54 6.11
CA PRO A 66 -2.04 29.40 6.20
C PRO A 66 -1.49 30.40 7.24
N PRO A 67 -0.47 30.04 8.01
CA PRO A 67 0.03 30.87 9.10
C PRO A 67 0.72 32.12 8.58
N ALA A 68 0.20 33.28 8.97
CA ALA A 68 0.97 34.50 9.07
C ALA A 68 1.89 34.41 10.28
N ASN A 69 3.16 34.77 10.12
CA ASN A 69 4.14 34.86 11.20
C ASN A 69 3.60 35.69 12.37
N GLU A 70 3.48 35.09 13.56
CA GLU A 70 3.53 35.86 14.81
C GLU A 70 3.87 34.96 16.00
N ALA A 71 4.42 35.62 17.03
CA ALA A 71 5.21 35.17 18.15
C ALA A 71 4.59 34.12 19.07
N LEU A 72 5.50 33.35 19.70
CA LEU A 72 5.26 32.45 20.83
C LEU A 72 4.72 33.23 22.06
N GLU A 73 3.55 32.84 22.53
CA GLU A 73 3.10 33.14 23.90
C GLU A 73 2.60 31.85 24.59
N ASP A 74 2.88 31.77 25.89
CA ASP A 74 2.70 30.65 26.80
C ASP A 74 1.26 30.13 26.92
N PHE A 75 1.07 28.80 26.88
CA PHE A 75 -0.19 28.15 27.28
C PHE A 75 0.00 27.32 28.57
N PRO A 76 -0.93 27.43 29.54
CA PRO A 76 -0.86 26.75 30.82
C PRO A 76 -1.31 25.27 30.72
N SER A 77 -0.66 24.42 31.52
CA SER A 77 -0.99 23.02 31.74
C SER A 77 -2.36 22.86 32.39
N ALA A 78 -3.25 22.07 31.77
CA ALA A 78 -4.48 21.61 32.39
C ALA A 78 -4.46 20.08 32.51
N ALA A 79 -3.97 19.60 33.67
CA ALA A 79 -4.39 18.32 34.20
C ALA A 79 -5.75 18.53 34.89
N ASP A 80 -6.81 17.87 34.40
CA ASP A 80 -7.91 17.54 35.29
C ASP A 80 -8.73 16.33 34.87
N SER A 81 -8.95 15.51 35.85
CA SER A 81 -9.73 14.32 36.06
C SER A 81 -11.09 14.24 35.35
N ARG A 82 -11.33 13.16 34.59
CA ARG A 82 -12.65 12.50 34.50
C ARG A 82 -12.48 10.98 34.44
N GLN A 83 -12.60 10.35 35.63
CA GLN A 83 -12.88 8.91 35.72
C GLN A 83 -14.29 8.65 35.17
N SER A 84 -14.34 8.01 33.99
CA SER A 84 -15.56 7.43 33.48
C SER A 84 -15.55 5.94 33.77
N THR A 85 -16.46 5.51 34.63
CA THR A 85 -16.76 4.11 34.95
C THR A 85 -17.34 3.41 33.73
N TYR A 86 -16.50 2.66 33.00
CA TYR A 86 -16.94 1.81 31.91
C TYR A 86 -17.15 0.38 32.37
N LYS A 87 -18.41 -0.12 32.25
CA LYS A 87 -18.71 -1.55 32.35
C LYS A 87 -17.98 -2.31 31.24
N LYS A 88 -17.10 -3.23 31.63
CA LYS A 88 -16.48 -4.23 30.73
C LYS A 88 -17.56 -5.14 30.15
N THR A 89 -18.01 -4.90 28.92
CA THR A 89 -18.58 -5.95 28.08
C THR A 89 -17.43 -6.62 27.34
N SER A 90 -17.31 -7.93 27.42
CA SER A 90 -16.31 -8.76 26.75
C SER A 90 -16.55 -8.78 25.24
N GLU A 91 -16.09 -7.74 24.53
CA GLU A 91 -16.06 -7.71 23.08
C GLU A 91 -14.62 -7.87 22.61
N SER A 92 -14.39 -8.87 21.77
CA SER A 92 -13.09 -9.22 21.20
C SER A 92 -12.38 -7.98 20.66
N ALA A 93 -11.19 -7.70 21.16
CA ALA A 93 -10.30 -6.68 20.62
C ALA A 93 -10.17 -6.91 19.10
N GLN A 94 -10.55 -5.89 18.31
CA GLN A 94 -10.48 -5.99 16.85
C GLN A 94 -9.01 -5.88 16.44
N THR A 95 -8.40 -6.99 16.07
CA THR A 95 -7.00 -7.12 15.69
C THR A 95 -6.82 -6.90 14.19
N PHE A 96 -5.73 -6.24 13.79
CA PHE A 96 -5.31 -6.19 12.39
C PHE A 96 -4.86 -7.58 11.94
N GLN A 97 -5.25 -7.97 10.73
CA GLN A 97 -4.92 -9.27 10.13
C GLN A 97 -3.72 -9.16 9.18
N THR A 98 -3.43 -7.95 8.69
CA THR A 98 -2.27 -7.69 7.87
C THR A 98 -1.48 -6.49 8.40
N LEU A 99 -0.14 -6.63 8.39
CA LEU A 99 0.81 -5.54 8.63
C LEU A 99 1.61 -5.30 7.35
N TYR A 100 1.76 -4.06 6.94
CA TYR A 100 2.53 -3.70 5.75
C TYR A 100 3.42 -2.48 6.05
N LEU A 101 4.73 -2.64 5.93
CA LEU A 101 5.70 -1.55 5.99
C LEU A 101 6.15 -1.21 4.57
N GLY A 102 5.88 0.01 4.13
CA GLY A 102 6.19 0.46 2.77
C GLY A 102 6.47 1.95 2.68
N GLY A 103 6.43 2.50 1.48
CA GLY A 103 6.60 3.91 1.17
C GLY A 103 7.92 4.25 0.51
N GLY A 104 8.87 4.81 1.25
CA GLY A 104 10.23 5.03 0.77
C GLY A 104 11.04 3.74 0.79
N THR A 105 11.85 3.55 1.83
CA THR A 105 12.70 2.35 1.97
C THR A 105 12.70 1.90 3.43
N PRO A 106 11.77 1.01 3.85
CA PRO A 106 11.65 0.56 5.24
C PRO A 106 12.92 -0.07 5.81
N SER A 107 13.77 -0.69 4.97
CA SER A 107 15.04 -1.26 5.39
C SER A 107 16.05 -0.23 5.92
N LEU A 108 15.87 1.06 5.62
CA LEU A 108 16.71 2.13 6.19
C LEU A 108 16.47 2.40 7.68
N LEU A 109 15.38 1.90 8.25
CA LEU A 109 15.21 1.91 9.71
C LEU A 109 16.35 1.19 10.43
N GLY A 110 16.97 0.22 9.78
CA GLY A 110 17.97 -0.65 10.37
C GLY A 110 17.38 -1.63 11.40
N PRO A 111 18.17 -2.62 11.86
CA PRO A 111 17.68 -3.67 12.75
C PRO A 111 17.10 -3.15 14.08
N GLN A 112 17.76 -2.18 14.70
CA GLN A 112 17.40 -1.70 16.03
C GLN A 112 16.08 -0.90 16.00
N ASN A 113 15.95 0.09 15.09
CA ASN A 113 14.74 0.91 14.99
C ASN A 113 13.55 0.09 14.50
N LEU A 114 13.75 -0.84 13.56
CA LEU A 114 12.71 -1.77 13.13
C LEU A 114 12.23 -2.64 14.31
N THR A 115 13.15 -3.14 15.15
CA THR A 115 12.80 -3.92 16.35
C THR A 115 11.98 -3.07 17.33
N THR A 116 12.41 -1.85 17.61
CA THR A 116 11.70 -0.91 18.47
C THR A 116 10.29 -0.63 17.94
N LEU A 117 10.17 -0.35 16.64
CA LEU A 117 8.88 -0.08 16.00
C LEU A 117 7.92 -1.26 16.13
N ILE A 118 8.37 -2.45 15.73
CA ILE A 118 7.50 -3.64 15.72
C ILE A 118 7.12 -4.06 17.14
N HIS A 119 8.04 -4.08 18.08
CA HIS A 119 7.71 -4.38 19.48
C HIS A 119 6.74 -3.34 20.07
N GLY A 120 6.94 -2.05 19.79
CA GLY A 120 6.04 -1.00 20.27
C GLY A 120 4.65 -1.12 19.66
N LEU A 121 4.52 -1.42 18.38
CA LEU A 121 3.23 -1.66 17.73
C LEU A 121 2.51 -2.90 18.27
N LEU A 122 3.25 -3.96 18.62
CA LEU A 122 2.69 -5.21 19.15
C LEU A 122 2.24 -5.06 20.64
N VAL A 123 2.83 -4.16 21.41
CA VAL A 123 2.45 -3.85 22.81
C VAL A 123 1.38 -2.76 22.89
N SER A 124 1.22 -1.95 21.85
CA SER A 124 0.18 -0.92 21.74
C SER A 124 -1.23 -1.53 21.87
N PRO A 125 -2.26 -0.75 22.32
CA PRO A 125 -3.66 -1.15 22.23
C PRO A 125 -4.14 -1.58 20.84
N LEU A 126 -3.40 -1.22 19.80
CA LEU A 126 -3.61 -1.68 18.43
C LEU A 126 -3.03 -3.06 18.17
N ALA A 127 -2.26 -3.62 19.10
CA ALA A 127 -1.59 -4.90 18.89
C ALA A 127 -2.60 -5.98 18.48
N PRO A 128 -2.29 -6.78 17.47
CA PRO A 128 -3.05 -7.94 17.13
C PRO A 128 -2.91 -8.96 18.30
N CYS A 129 -3.84 -8.91 19.26
CA CYS A 129 -3.85 -9.80 20.42
C CYS A 129 -2.61 -9.66 21.35
N GLY A 130 -2.57 -8.56 22.12
CA GLY A 130 -1.54 -8.35 23.13
C GLY A 130 -1.68 -9.30 24.31
N ARG A 131 -0.99 -10.41 24.33
CA ARG A 131 -0.50 -11.13 25.51
C ARG A 131 0.30 -12.40 25.26
N GLU A 132 0.59 -12.81 24.04
CA GLU A 132 1.31 -14.07 23.79
C GLU A 132 2.48 -13.97 22.80
N LEU A 133 3.36 -12.96 22.96
CA LEU A 133 4.68 -12.98 22.34
C LEU A 133 5.52 -14.20 22.79
N GLU A 134 5.21 -14.76 23.97
CA GLU A 134 5.91 -15.94 24.49
C GLU A 134 5.47 -17.26 23.83
N ARG A 135 4.39 -17.27 23.02
CA ARG A 135 3.86 -18.51 22.41
C ARG A 135 3.69 -18.48 20.89
N GLY A 136 4.19 -17.46 20.20
CA GLY A 136 4.24 -17.46 18.73
C GLY A 136 2.89 -17.40 18.01
N VAL A 137 1.82 -16.96 18.66
CA VAL A 137 0.50 -16.79 18.04
C VAL A 137 0.22 -15.31 17.83
N THR A 138 0.66 -14.78 16.69
CA THR A 138 0.20 -13.48 16.20
C THR A 138 -1.10 -13.70 15.42
N SER A 139 -2.12 -12.90 15.66
CA SER A 139 -3.35 -12.89 14.83
C SER A 139 -3.11 -12.28 13.44
N VAL A 140 -1.92 -11.77 13.18
CA VAL A 140 -1.49 -11.25 11.87
C VAL A 140 -1.22 -12.42 10.94
N VAL A 141 -2.02 -12.52 9.89
CA VAL A 141 -1.91 -13.58 8.88
C VAL A 141 -0.78 -13.27 7.89
N GLU A 142 -0.62 -11.99 7.52
CA GLU A 142 0.42 -11.52 6.60
C GLU A 142 1.13 -10.30 7.17
N SER A 143 2.45 -10.39 7.30
CA SER A 143 3.34 -9.27 7.63
C SER A 143 4.31 -9.05 6.49
N THR A 144 4.17 -7.93 5.79
CA THR A 144 4.97 -7.56 4.62
C THR A 144 5.92 -6.41 4.95
N ILE A 145 7.13 -6.46 4.42
CA ILE A 145 8.07 -5.33 4.39
C ILE A 145 8.64 -5.16 2.99
N GLU A 146 8.67 -3.91 2.51
CA GLU A 146 9.36 -3.54 1.29
C GLU A 146 10.85 -3.39 1.53
N ILE A 147 11.66 -3.87 0.60
CA ILE A 147 13.12 -3.89 0.70
C ILE A 147 13.72 -3.52 -0.65
N ASN A 148 14.60 -2.53 -0.66
CA ASN A 148 15.44 -2.31 -1.83
C ASN A 148 16.66 -3.25 -1.78
N PRO A 149 17.08 -3.81 -2.93
CA PRO A 149 18.18 -4.79 -2.98
C PRO A 149 19.48 -4.31 -2.33
N GLU A 150 19.83 -3.04 -2.48
CA GLU A 150 21.04 -2.43 -1.91
C GLU A 150 21.03 -2.36 -0.37
N SER A 151 19.85 -2.44 0.24
CA SER A 151 19.69 -2.37 1.71
C SER A 151 19.34 -3.71 2.36
N ALA A 152 19.35 -4.79 1.57
CA ALA A 152 19.03 -6.14 2.01
C ALA A 152 20.20 -6.87 2.69
N ALA A 153 20.87 -6.22 3.68
CA ALA A 153 21.96 -6.82 4.41
C ALA A 153 21.52 -8.11 5.14
N PRO A 154 22.38 -9.14 5.25
CA PRO A 154 22.02 -10.40 5.91
C PRO A 154 21.48 -10.22 7.33
N GLU A 155 22.09 -9.33 8.12
CA GLU A 155 21.70 -9.03 9.50
C GLU A 155 20.31 -8.38 9.55
N PHE A 156 19.99 -7.50 8.58
CA PHE A 156 18.67 -6.89 8.46
C PHE A 156 17.61 -7.94 8.13
N LEU A 157 17.87 -8.79 7.13
CA LEU A 157 16.95 -9.86 6.74
C LEU A 157 16.72 -10.87 7.89
N GLN A 158 17.77 -11.17 8.67
CA GLN A 158 17.64 -12.01 9.86
C GLN A 158 16.76 -11.35 10.93
N THR A 159 16.91 -10.04 11.14
CA THR A 159 16.05 -9.26 12.06
C THR A 159 14.60 -9.27 11.59
N VAL A 160 14.36 -9.03 10.32
CA VAL A 160 13.01 -9.08 9.70
C VAL A 160 12.38 -10.47 9.94
N LYS A 161 13.15 -11.55 9.77
CA LYS A 161 12.70 -12.93 10.05
C LYS A 161 12.33 -13.13 11.52
N ASN A 162 13.20 -12.69 12.43
CA ASN A 162 13.01 -12.83 13.87
C ASN A 162 11.79 -12.03 14.38
N LEU A 163 11.45 -10.91 13.73
CA LEU A 163 10.29 -10.09 14.03
C LEU A 163 8.97 -10.66 13.46
N GLY A 164 9.02 -11.83 12.81
CA GLY A 164 7.82 -12.54 12.35
C GLY A 164 7.28 -12.07 11.01
N PHE A 165 8.02 -11.25 10.25
CA PHE A 165 7.63 -10.98 8.86
C PHE A 165 7.63 -12.26 8.06
N ASN A 166 6.55 -12.49 7.33
CA ASN A 166 6.37 -13.71 6.53
C ASN A 166 6.30 -13.45 5.02
N ARG A 167 6.26 -12.17 4.59
CA ARG A 167 6.28 -11.75 3.20
C ARG A 167 7.30 -10.63 2.99
N LEU A 168 8.13 -10.75 1.93
CA LEU A 168 9.06 -9.70 1.50
C LEU A 168 8.67 -9.20 0.10
N SER A 169 8.75 -7.86 -0.14
CA SER A 169 8.61 -7.27 -1.46
C SER A 169 9.91 -6.58 -1.84
N PHE A 170 10.57 -7.07 -2.89
CA PHE A 170 11.82 -6.50 -3.36
C PHE A 170 11.59 -5.55 -4.53
N GLY A 171 11.98 -4.28 -4.39
CA GLY A 171 11.97 -3.30 -5.46
C GLY A 171 13.07 -3.57 -6.50
N VAL A 172 12.90 -4.62 -7.29
CA VAL A 172 13.88 -5.06 -8.31
C VAL A 172 13.87 -4.14 -9.53
N GLN A 173 12.70 -3.78 -10.00
CA GLN A 173 12.35 -2.92 -11.14
C GLN A 173 12.79 -3.51 -12.50
N SER A 174 14.04 -3.98 -12.63
CA SER A 174 14.61 -4.68 -13.78
C SER A 174 15.82 -5.51 -13.33
N LEU A 175 16.21 -6.50 -14.14
CA LEU A 175 17.49 -7.19 -14.04
C LEU A 175 18.46 -6.79 -15.20
N SER A 176 18.23 -5.66 -15.84
CA SER A 176 19.14 -5.00 -16.77
C SER A 176 19.77 -3.78 -16.08
N ASP A 177 21.09 -3.80 -15.89
CA ASP A 177 21.80 -2.70 -15.23
C ASP A 177 21.70 -1.37 -15.99
N CYS A 178 21.54 -1.43 -17.33
CA CYS A 178 21.31 -0.24 -18.14
C CYS A 178 19.94 0.40 -17.84
N GLU A 179 18.87 -0.42 -17.77
CA GLU A 179 17.53 0.04 -17.43
C GLU A 179 17.45 0.58 -15.99
N LEU A 180 18.09 -0.09 -15.03
CA LEU A 180 18.18 0.38 -13.65
C LEU A 180 18.84 1.77 -13.56
N LYS A 181 19.97 1.91 -14.25
CA LYS A 181 20.73 3.17 -14.25
C LYS A 181 19.96 4.32 -14.90
N SER A 182 19.20 4.05 -15.98
CA SER A 182 18.43 5.08 -16.71
C SER A 182 17.37 5.77 -15.85
N VAL A 183 16.91 5.09 -14.79
CA VAL A 183 15.89 5.63 -13.85
C VAL A 183 16.45 5.94 -12.45
N GLY A 184 17.77 5.98 -12.31
CA GLY A 184 18.42 6.39 -11.06
C GLY A 184 18.41 5.32 -9.95
N ARG A 185 18.23 4.03 -10.30
CA ARG A 185 18.42 2.95 -9.34
C ARG A 185 19.90 2.77 -9.04
N ILE A 186 20.23 2.56 -7.76
CA ILE A 186 21.62 2.44 -7.30
C ILE A 186 22.08 1.00 -7.13
N HIS A 187 21.15 0.04 -7.09
CA HIS A 187 21.49 -1.38 -7.07
C HIS A 187 21.72 -1.94 -8.48
N THR A 188 22.43 -3.04 -8.55
CA THR A 188 22.63 -3.83 -9.76
C THR A 188 21.75 -5.07 -9.79
N SER A 189 21.58 -5.65 -10.98
CA SER A 189 20.88 -6.94 -11.16
C SER A 189 21.48 -8.05 -10.29
N ALA A 190 22.82 -8.08 -10.18
CA ALA A 190 23.52 -9.05 -9.33
C ALA A 190 23.17 -8.88 -7.84
N GLN A 191 23.04 -7.64 -7.35
CA GLN A 191 22.63 -7.37 -5.98
C GLN A 191 21.17 -7.78 -5.74
N ALA A 192 20.26 -7.54 -6.68
CA ALA A 192 18.86 -7.98 -6.58
C ALA A 192 18.77 -9.52 -6.48
N VAL A 193 19.47 -10.23 -7.34
CA VAL A 193 19.52 -11.71 -7.32
C VAL A 193 20.13 -12.21 -6.01
N ALA A 194 21.19 -11.58 -5.52
CA ALA A 194 21.84 -11.97 -4.26
C ALA A 194 20.93 -11.76 -3.05
N ALA A 195 20.22 -10.62 -2.98
CA ALA A 195 19.26 -10.30 -1.92
C ALA A 195 18.12 -11.32 -1.83
N ILE A 196 17.52 -11.67 -2.97
CA ILE A 196 16.47 -12.69 -3.05
C ILE A 196 16.99 -14.05 -2.61
N LYS A 197 18.14 -14.49 -3.11
CA LYS A 197 18.77 -15.76 -2.68
C LYS A 197 19.05 -15.79 -1.18
N GLN A 198 19.50 -14.67 -0.62
CA GLN A 198 19.75 -14.57 0.83
C GLN A 198 18.46 -14.71 1.63
N ALA A 199 17.36 -14.05 1.19
CA ALA A 199 16.04 -14.20 1.81
C ALA A 199 15.56 -15.66 1.75
N GLN A 200 15.74 -16.34 0.61
CA GLN A 200 15.41 -17.77 0.45
C GLN A 200 16.20 -18.66 1.38
N LYS A 201 17.53 -18.42 1.54
CA LYS A 201 18.39 -19.15 2.49
C LYS A 201 17.92 -18.98 3.94
N LEU A 202 17.39 -17.83 4.30
CA LEU A 202 16.79 -17.58 5.62
C LEU A 202 15.40 -18.21 5.77
N GLY A 203 14.88 -18.89 4.74
CA GLY A 203 13.63 -19.62 4.78
C GLY A 203 12.38 -18.77 4.55
N PHE A 204 12.50 -17.59 3.93
CA PHE A 204 11.32 -16.89 3.42
C PHE A 204 10.73 -17.64 2.23
N LYS A 205 9.43 -17.91 2.29
CA LYS A 205 8.68 -18.66 1.26
C LYS A 205 7.63 -17.82 0.53
N ASN A 206 7.47 -16.56 0.91
CA ASN A 206 6.58 -15.61 0.26
C ASN A 206 7.40 -14.37 -0.10
N ILE A 207 7.92 -14.38 -1.33
CA ILE A 207 8.80 -13.33 -1.84
C ILE A 207 8.16 -12.75 -3.09
N SER A 208 7.97 -11.43 -3.07
CA SER A 208 7.55 -10.60 -4.20
C SER A 208 8.76 -9.91 -4.82
N ALA A 209 8.73 -9.76 -6.12
CA ALA A 209 9.62 -8.86 -6.85
C ALA A 209 8.78 -7.87 -7.66
N ASP A 210 9.12 -6.59 -7.56
CA ASP A 210 8.44 -5.54 -8.30
C ASP A 210 9.23 -5.26 -9.58
N LEU A 211 8.55 -5.20 -10.71
CA LEU A 211 9.10 -4.90 -12.03
C LEU A 211 8.39 -3.70 -12.66
N ILE A 212 9.09 -2.95 -13.47
CA ILE A 212 8.53 -1.83 -14.24
C ILE A 212 8.64 -2.15 -15.73
N ILE A 213 7.52 -2.03 -16.43
CA ILE A 213 7.42 -2.05 -17.89
C ILE A 213 7.49 -0.61 -18.40
N GLY A 214 8.21 -0.38 -19.48
CA GLY A 214 8.33 0.94 -20.11
C GLY A 214 9.54 1.74 -19.62
N LEU A 215 10.53 1.08 -19.03
CA LEU A 215 11.80 1.73 -18.71
C LEU A 215 12.52 2.21 -19.99
N PRO A 216 13.31 3.31 -19.95
CA PRO A 216 14.06 3.79 -21.09
C PRO A 216 14.92 2.69 -21.71
N GLY A 217 14.83 2.52 -23.03
CA GLY A 217 15.55 1.48 -23.78
C GLY A 217 15.08 0.05 -23.56
N GLN A 218 14.03 -0.19 -22.77
CA GLN A 218 13.53 -1.52 -22.48
C GLN A 218 12.94 -2.20 -23.73
N THR A 219 13.26 -3.46 -23.89
CA THR A 219 12.74 -4.33 -24.95
C THR A 219 12.09 -5.56 -24.37
N TRP A 220 11.32 -6.31 -25.19
CA TRP A 220 10.82 -7.62 -24.77
C TRP A 220 11.95 -8.56 -24.35
N THR A 221 13.08 -8.55 -25.06
CA THR A 221 14.21 -9.43 -24.75
C THR A 221 14.78 -9.17 -23.35
N SER A 222 14.96 -7.91 -22.96
CA SER A 222 15.49 -7.56 -21.62
C SER A 222 14.46 -7.80 -20.53
N LEU A 223 13.19 -7.48 -20.76
CA LEU A 223 12.09 -7.74 -19.82
C LEU A 223 11.88 -9.25 -19.63
N TYR A 224 11.87 -10.02 -20.72
CA TYR A 224 11.74 -11.48 -20.68
C TYR A 224 12.88 -12.12 -19.86
N ALA A 225 14.12 -11.69 -20.09
CA ALA A 225 15.28 -12.19 -19.31
C ALA A 225 15.12 -11.93 -17.81
N SER A 226 14.58 -10.76 -17.43
CA SER A 226 14.27 -10.42 -16.03
C SER A 226 13.17 -11.34 -15.48
N LEU A 227 12.05 -11.49 -16.19
CA LEU A 227 10.95 -12.36 -15.82
C LEU A 227 11.38 -13.82 -15.69
N GLU A 228 12.09 -14.33 -16.70
CA GLU A 228 12.58 -15.71 -16.72
C GLU A 228 13.51 -16.00 -15.53
N THR A 229 14.42 -15.07 -15.23
CA THR A 229 15.33 -15.21 -14.10
C THR A 229 14.56 -15.28 -12.78
N LEU A 230 13.63 -14.37 -12.54
CA LEU A 230 12.83 -14.34 -11.30
C LEU A 230 11.96 -15.60 -11.17
N VAL A 231 11.32 -16.03 -12.26
CA VAL A 231 10.51 -17.26 -12.26
C VAL A 231 11.38 -18.49 -12.00
N LYS A 232 12.57 -18.61 -12.62
CA LYS A 232 13.53 -19.68 -12.34
C LYS A 232 14.06 -19.67 -10.90
N MET A 233 14.13 -18.51 -10.27
CA MET A 233 14.46 -18.38 -8.85
C MET A 233 13.34 -18.84 -7.91
N GLY A 234 12.16 -19.16 -8.46
CA GLY A 234 11.01 -19.63 -7.66
C GLY A 234 10.34 -18.52 -6.87
N ILE A 235 10.27 -17.30 -7.40
CA ILE A 235 9.49 -16.19 -6.83
C ILE A 235 8.00 -16.55 -6.86
N GLN A 236 7.28 -16.26 -5.78
CA GLN A 236 5.86 -16.59 -5.65
C GLN A 236 4.92 -15.46 -6.08
N HIS A 237 5.40 -14.23 -6.15
CA HIS A 237 4.60 -13.04 -6.45
C HIS A 237 5.41 -12.06 -7.30
N LEU A 238 4.75 -11.41 -8.24
CA LEU A 238 5.32 -10.34 -9.07
C LEU A 238 4.34 -9.17 -9.12
N SER A 239 4.82 -7.99 -8.74
CA SER A 239 4.14 -6.73 -9.04
C SER A 239 4.73 -6.19 -10.32
N VAL A 240 3.90 -5.94 -11.32
CA VAL A 240 4.32 -5.47 -12.64
C VAL A 240 3.59 -4.17 -12.95
N TYR A 241 4.31 -3.07 -12.89
CA TYR A 241 3.78 -1.74 -13.12
C TYR A 241 4.19 -1.23 -14.49
N CYS A 242 3.30 -0.51 -15.17
CA CYS A 242 3.70 0.30 -16.31
C CYS A 242 4.25 1.63 -15.82
N LEU A 243 5.36 2.06 -16.40
CA LEU A 243 5.96 3.35 -16.08
C LEU A 243 4.98 4.47 -16.41
N ALA A 244 4.65 5.27 -15.42
CA ALA A 244 3.90 6.51 -15.57
C ALA A 244 4.84 7.71 -15.42
N LEU A 245 4.60 8.75 -16.22
CA LEU A 245 5.28 10.03 -16.08
C LEU A 245 4.47 10.92 -15.14
N GLU A 246 4.72 10.75 -13.84
CA GLU A 246 4.00 11.50 -12.80
C GLU A 246 4.51 12.93 -12.72
N GLU A 247 3.59 13.90 -12.69
CA GLU A 247 3.92 15.33 -12.61
C GLU A 247 4.82 15.64 -11.40
N GLY A 248 5.83 16.48 -11.60
CA GLY A 248 6.81 16.83 -10.56
C GLY A 248 7.92 15.79 -10.36
N THR A 249 7.95 14.71 -11.16
CA THR A 249 9.09 13.78 -11.16
C THR A 249 10.15 14.20 -12.18
N PRO A 250 11.46 14.00 -11.90
CA PRO A 250 12.52 14.31 -12.85
C PRO A 250 12.34 13.64 -14.22
N LEU A 251 11.75 12.44 -14.25
CA LEU A 251 11.50 11.71 -15.49
C LEU A 251 10.40 12.34 -16.34
N ALA A 252 9.37 12.91 -15.71
CA ALA A 252 8.29 13.62 -16.41
C ALA A 252 8.75 15.00 -16.91
N GLU A 253 9.62 15.68 -16.14
CA GLU A 253 10.18 16.98 -16.53
C GLU A 253 11.15 16.86 -17.71
N ASN A 254 11.91 15.77 -17.79
CA ASN A 254 12.92 15.53 -18.82
C ASN A 254 12.84 14.09 -19.33
N PRO A 255 11.78 13.72 -20.09
CA PRO A 255 11.59 12.36 -20.56
C PRO A 255 12.69 11.97 -21.57
N PRO A 256 13.37 10.82 -21.36
CA PRO A 256 14.36 10.30 -22.29
C PRO A 256 13.74 10.01 -23.68
N ALA A 257 14.53 10.23 -24.73
CA ALA A 257 14.05 10.01 -26.10
C ALA A 257 13.79 8.52 -26.46
N ASP A 258 14.35 7.61 -25.69
CA ASP A 258 14.21 6.16 -25.84
C ASP A 258 13.14 5.53 -24.92
N LEU A 259 12.23 6.35 -24.39
CA LEU A 259 11.04 5.82 -23.69
C LEU A 259 10.18 5.02 -24.65
N PRO A 260 9.76 3.80 -24.26
CA PRO A 260 8.78 3.02 -25.01
C PRO A 260 7.47 3.78 -25.20
N SER A 261 6.91 3.72 -26.42
CA SER A 261 5.57 4.26 -26.67
C SER A 261 4.50 3.51 -25.87
N ASP A 262 3.30 4.10 -25.74
CA ASP A 262 2.17 3.46 -25.06
C ASP A 262 1.80 2.11 -25.72
N GLU A 263 1.88 2.03 -27.06
CA GLU A 263 1.63 0.77 -27.79
C GLU A 263 2.68 -0.29 -27.47
N LEU A 264 3.96 0.11 -27.35
CA LEU A 264 5.02 -0.84 -26.98
C LEU A 264 4.85 -1.26 -25.51
N GLN A 265 4.52 -0.35 -24.60
CA GLN A 265 4.24 -0.71 -23.21
C GLN A 265 3.06 -1.68 -23.09
N ALA A 266 1.99 -1.43 -23.86
CA ALA A 266 0.82 -2.33 -23.90
C ALA A 266 1.20 -3.72 -24.45
N HIS A 267 2.01 -3.78 -25.50
CA HIS A 267 2.53 -5.04 -26.03
C HIS A 267 3.39 -5.78 -25.02
N LEU A 268 4.34 -5.10 -24.36
CA LEU A 268 5.19 -5.68 -23.34
C LEU A 268 4.38 -6.21 -22.14
N PHE A 269 3.30 -5.52 -21.77
CA PHE A 269 2.41 -5.97 -20.71
C PHE A 269 1.65 -7.24 -21.09
N GLU A 270 1.08 -7.32 -22.28
CA GLU A 270 0.34 -8.51 -22.73
C GLU A 270 1.28 -9.73 -22.89
N GLU A 271 2.49 -9.55 -23.39
CA GLU A 271 3.51 -10.61 -23.45
C GLU A 271 3.90 -11.07 -22.04
N THR A 272 4.13 -10.14 -21.11
CA THR A 272 4.40 -10.43 -19.70
C THR A 272 3.27 -11.23 -19.07
N ARG A 273 2.04 -10.78 -19.28
CA ARG A 273 0.84 -11.44 -18.77
C ARG A 273 0.71 -12.86 -19.32
N ALA A 274 0.86 -13.04 -20.63
CA ALA A 274 0.82 -14.35 -21.26
C ALA A 274 1.90 -15.29 -20.73
N TYR A 275 3.13 -14.79 -20.61
CA TYR A 275 4.25 -15.54 -20.04
C TYR A 275 3.99 -15.97 -18.61
N LEU A 276 3.61 -15.07 -17.70
CA LEU A 276 3.39 -15.38 -16.28
C LEU A 276 2.23 -16.37 -16.10
N ILE A 277 1.14 -16.24 -16.85
CA ILE A 277 0.03 -17.19 -16.83
C ILE A 277 0.51 -18.58 -17.29
N SER A 278 1.37 -18.66 -18.33
CA SER A 278 1.96 -19.93 -18.77
C SER A 278 2.85 -20.61 -17.73
N LYS A 279 3.35 -19.84 -16.76
CA LYS A 279 4.17 -20.32 -15.62
C LYS A 279 3.34 -20.62 -14.36
N GLY A 280 2.00 -20.57 -14.47
CA GLY A 280 1.09 -20.89 -13.36
C GLY A 280 0.76 -19.72 -12.44
N PHE A 281 1.20 -18.52 -12.75
CA PHE A 281 0.79 -17.33 -12.00
C PHE A 281 -0.65 -16.96 -12.33
N VAL A 282 -1.38 -16.53 -11.31
CA VAL A 282 -2.71 -15.96 -11.44
C VAL A 282 -2.57 -14.45 -11.49
N HIS A 283 -3.05 -13.82 -12.56
CA HIS A 283 -3.24 -12.37 -12.62
C HIS A 283 -4.48 -12.03 -11.79
N TYR A 284 -4.31 -11.66 -10.54
CA TYR A 284 -5.42 -11.56 -9.59
C TYR A 284 -6.00 -10.14 -9.47
N GLU A 285 -5.19 -9.11 -9.71
CA GLU A 285 -5.61 -7.71 -9.84
C GLU A 285 -4.71 -6.97 -10.84
N ILE A 286 -4.95 -5.70 -11.13
CA ILE A 286 -4.41 -4.93 -12.27
C ILE A 286 -2.90 -5.09 -12.45
N SER A 287 -2.11 -4.95 -11.38
CA SER A 287 -0.65 -4.92 -11.44
C SER A 287 0.01 -6.17 -10.87
N ASN A 288 -0.75 -7.09 -10.24
CA ASN A 288 -0.15 -8.15 -9.44
C ASN A 288 -0.46 -9.57 -9.94
N PHE A 289 0.59 -10.38 -9.97
CA PHE A 289 0.58 -11.79 -10.35
C PHE A 289 1.12 -12.63 -9.20
N ALA A 290 0.45 -13.74 -8.87
CA ALA A 290 0.87 -14.62 -7.80
C ALA A 290 0.63 -16.09 -8.14
N LEU A 291 1.49 -16.97 -7.64
CA LEU A 291 1.17 -18.38 -7.57
C LEU A 291 -0.03 -18.60 -6.63
N PRO A 292 -0.83 -19.65 -6.81
CA PRO A 292 -1.96 -19.94 -5.93
C PRO A 292 -1.58 -19.91 -4.45
N GLY A 293 -2.30 -19.13 -3.65
CA GLY A 293 -2.06 -18.97 -2.20
C GLY A 293 -1.06 -17.86 -1.82
N PHE A 294 -0.48 -17.13 -2.80
CA PHE A 294 0.53 -16.10 -2.54
C PHE A 294 0.10 -14.67 -2.94
N ALA A 295 -1.16 -14.45 -3.24
CA ALA A 295 -1.69 -13.09 -3.45
C ALA A 295 -1.50 -12.25 -2.18
N CYS A 296 -1.11 -10.98 -2.32
CA CYS A 296 -0.92 -10.07 -1.21
C CYS A 296 -2.26 -9.76 -0.52
N LEU A 297 -2.43 -10.23 0.71
CA LEU A 297 -3.68 -10.06 1.44
C LEU A 297 -3.95 -8.60 1.81
N HIS A 298 -2.89 -7.83 2.07
CA HIS A 298 -3.00 -6.41 2.36
C HIS A 298 -3.54 -5.63 1.17
N ASN A 299 -3.02 -5.86 -0.05
CA ASN A 299 -3.52 -5.25 -1.28
C ASN A 299 -4.95 -5.68 -1.60
N LEU A 300 -5.25 -6.98 -1.43
CA LEU A 300 -6.62 -7.49 -1.58
C LEU A 300 -7.60 -6.83 -0.62
N ASN A 301 -7.15 -6.48 0.61
CA ASN A 301 -7.99 -5.74 1.54
C ASN A 301 -8.39 -4.36 1.00
N TYR A 302 -7.45 -3.64 0.38
CA TYR A 302 -7.74 -2.35 -0.27
C TYR A 302 -8.79 -2.50 -1.38
N TRP A 303 -8.56 -3.43 -2.30
CA TRP A 303 -9.45 -3.64 -3.45
C TRP A 303 -10.83 -4.19 -3.08
N ARG A 304 -10.97 -4.81 -1.92
CA ARG A 304 -12.25 -5.25 -1.37
C ARG A 304 -12.98 -4.17 -0.56
N GLY A 305 -12.45 -2.95 -0.49
CA GLY A 305 -13.01 -1.87 0.31
C GLY A 305 -12.96 -2.15 1.81
N GLY A 306 -11.90 -2.87 2.27
CA GLY A 306 -11.69 -3.20 3.67
C GLY A 306 -11.14 -2.02 4.48
N GLU A 307 -11.20 -2.15 5.80
CA GLU A 307 -10.63 -1.14 6.70
C GLU A 307 -9.11 -1.29 6.84
N TYR A 308 -8.43 -0.16 6.95
CA TYR A 308 -7.01 -0.09 7.25
C TYR A 308 -6.66 1.21 7.98
N LEU A 309 -5.66 1.12 8.85
CA LEU A 309 -5.03 2.27 9.50
C LEU A 309 -3.64 2.49 8.88
N GLY A 310 -3.38 3.70 8.42
CA GLY A 310 -2.07 4.15 7.99
C GLY A 310 -1.40 4.99 9.08
N LEU A 311 -0.17 4.65 9.44
CA LEU A 311 0.67 5.39 10.37
C LEU A 311 1.86 6.01 9.63
N GLY A 312 2.29 7.17 10.06
CA GLY A 312 3.40 7.90 9.45
C GLY A 312 2.95 9.04 8.53
N PRO A 313 3.86 9.96 8.16
CA PRO A 313 3.54 11.08 7.28
C PRO A 313 3.11 10.57 5.90
N ALA A 314 2.14 11.23 5.28
CA ALA A 314 1.51 10.84 4.01
C ALA A 314 0.73 9.51 4.03
N ALA A 315 0.63 8.81 5.16
CA ALA A 315 -0.14 7.58 5.25
C ALA A 315 -1.65 7.85 5.15
N ALA A 316 -2.34 7.08 4.32
CA ALA A 316 -3.80 7.11 4.23
C ALA A 316 -4.43 6.04 5.11
N SER A 317 -5.65 6.30 5.57
CA SER A 317 -6.47 5.40 6.38
C SER A 317 -7.89 5.31 5.84
N HIS A 318 -8.52 4.15 6.03
CA HIS A 318 -9.95 3.94 5.80
C HIS A 318 -10.54 3.20 7.00
N LEU A 319 -11.16 3.92 7.92
CA LEU A 319 -11.72 3.39 9.16
C LEU A 319 -13.14 3.89 9.38
N ALA A 320 -14.01 3.01 9.86
CA ALA A 320 -15.42 3.32 10.15
C ALA A 320 -16.15 4.04 8.99
N GLY A 321 -15.76 3.74 7.76
CA GLY A 321 -16.32 4.33 6.55
C GLY A 321 -15.88 5.77 6.28
N GLN A 322 -14.85 6.26 6.96
CA GLN A 322 -14.18 7.53 6.65
C GLN A 322 -12.78 7.26 6.11
N ARG A 323 -12.35 8.08 5.16
CA ARG A 323 -10.99 8.10 4.66
C ARG A 323 -10.32 9.38 5.10
N PHE A 324 -9.08 9.27 5.56
CA PHE A 324 -8.24 10.41 5.88
C PHE A 324 -6.80 10.11 5.55
N LYS A 325 -6.00 11.16 5.41
CA LYS A 325 -4.58 11.06 5.08
C LYS A 325 -3.77 11.98 5.98
N ASN A 326 -2.67 11.46 6.50
CA ASN A 326 -1.71 12.26 7.25
C ASN A 326 -0.99 13.25 6.34
N TYR A 327 -0.69 14.44 6.87
CA TYR A 327 0.01 15.47 6.13
C TYR A 327 1.44 14.99 5.73
N PRO A 328 1.88 15.22 4.47
CA PRO A 328 3.15 14.74 3.96
C PRO A 328 4.32 15.64 4.39
N ASN A 329 4.57 15.76 5.70
CA ASN A 329 5.70 16.51 6.23
C ASN A 329 6.27 15.81 7.47
N LEU A 330 7.54 15.38 7.40
CA LEU A 330 8.19 14.63 8.46
C LEU A 330 8.41 15.47 9.73
N ASP A 331 8.78 16.75 9.59
CA ASP A 331 9.11 17.57 10.75
C ASP A 331 7.87 17.91 11.57
N SER A 332 6.77 18.28 10.92
CA SER A 332 5.49 18.50 11.59
C SER A 332 4.94 17.20 12.18
N TYR A 333 5.10 16.07 11.50
CA TYR A 333 4.72 14.77 12.02
C TYR A 333 5.51 14.36 13.27
N ILE A 334 6.82 14.62 13.31
CA ILE A 334 7.65 14.37 14.51
C ILE A 334 7.21 15.26 15.68
N ALA A 335 6.87 16.51 15.40
CA ALA A 335 6.40 17.44 16.43
C ALA A 335 5.04 17.01 17.02
N ASP A 336 4.06 16.74 16.14
CA ASP A 336 2.71 16.32 16.53
C ASP A 336 2.17 15.25 15.56
N PRO A 337 2.35 13.95 15.88
CA PRO A 337 1.93 12.86 15.00
C PRO A 337 0.42 12.63 14.95
N THR A 338 -0.35 13.27 15.84
CA THR A 338 -1.82 13.04 15.96
C THR A 338 -2.66 14.17 15.39
N GLY A 339 -2.08 15.35 15.20
CA GLY A 339 -2.79 16.56 14.75
C GLY A 339 -2.60 16.86 13.25
N GLN A 340 -1.80 16.07 12.54
CA GLN A 340 -1.37 16.40 11.17
C GLN A 340 -2.19 15.63 10.12
N ILE A 341 -3.45 16.01 9.95
CA ILE A 341 -4.33 15.45 8.90
C ILE A 341 -4.36 16.40 7.70
N GLU A 342 -4.08 15.89 6.49
CA GLU A 342 -4.12 16.62 5.24
C GLU A 342 -5.56 16.85 4.78
N TYR A 343 -6.35 15.76 4.78
CA TYR A 343 -7.78 15.81 4.45
C TYR A 343 -8.56 14.69 5.11
N ILE A 344 -9.87 14.88 5.22
CA ILE A 344 -10.86 13.87 5.62
C ILE A 344 -11.95 13.84 4.55
N GLU A 345 -12.23 12.68 4.00
CA GLU A 345 -13.32 12.48 3.03
C GLU A 345 -14.58 11.96 3.74
N GLU A 346 -15.67 12.68 3.58
CA GLU A 346 -16.99 12.25 4.01
C GLU A 346 -17.85 11.91 2.78
N LEU A 347 -17.82 10.65 2.38
CA LEU A 347 -18.62 10.16 1.28
C LEU A 347 -20.03 9.77 1.72
N SER A 348 -21.04 10.09 0.91
CA SER A 348 -22.40 9.56 1.01
C SER A 348 -22.41 8.03 0.82
N LYS A 349 -23.54 7.38 1.12
CA LYS A 349 -23.67 5.94 0.86
C LYS A 349 -23.55 5.61 -0.63
N LYS A 350 -24.04 6.49 -1.51
CA LYS A 350 -23.99 6.33 -2.97
C LYS A 350 -22.54 6.42 -3.46
N GLU A 351 -21.78 7.42 -3.02
CA GLU A 351 -20.36 7.58 -3.37
C GLU A 351 -19.51 6.41 -2.85
N LYS A 352 -19.74 5.95 -1.62
CA LYS A 352 -19.08 4.76 -1.08
C LYS A 352 -19.38 3.49 -1.90
N ALA A 353 -20.62 3.34 -2.38
CA ALA A 353 -20.98 2.21 -3.23
C ALA A 353 -20.30 2.29 -4.60
N ALA A 354 -20.21 3.48 -5.20
CA ALA A 354 -19.52 3.70 -6.47
C ALA A 354 -18.01 3.46 -6.35
N GLU A 355 -17.40 3.93 -5.27
CA GLU A 355 -15.99 3.67 -4.98
C GLU A 355 -15.72 2.17 -4.77
N GLU A 356 -16.52 1.48 -3.94
CA GLU A 356 -16.34 0.03 -3.77
C GLU A 356 -16.54 -0.72 -5.08
N ALA A 357 -17.46 -0.29 -5.92
CA ALA A 357 -17.66 -0.88 -7.24
C ALA A 357 -16.40 -0.74 -8.11
N MET A 358 -15.80 0.44 -8.13
CA MET A 358 -14.56 0.71 -8.84
C MET A 358 -13.40 -0.13 -8.30
N LEU A 359 -13.22 -0.16 -6.97
CA LEU A 359 -12.15 -0.92 -6.32
C LEU A 359 -12.26 -2.42 -6.62
N ARG A 360 -13.45 -2.99 -6.54
CA ARG A 360 -13.68 -4.42 -6.81
C ARG A 360 -13.49 -4.81 -8.27
N LEU A 361 -13.72 -3.90 -9.22
CA LEU A 361 -13.43 -4.16 -10.63
C LEU A 361 -11.92 -4.29 -10.91
N ARG A 362 -11.05 -3.84 -10.01
CA ARG A 362 -9.61 -4.11 -10.08
C ARG A 362 -9.27 -5.57 -9.83
N LEU A 363 -10.13 -6.31 -9.14
CA LEU A 363 -9.98 -7.73 -8.84
C LEU A 363 -10.40 -8.58 -10.05
N LEU A 364 -9.45 -9.00 -10.88
CA LEU A 364 -9.70 -9.63 -12.18
C LEU A 364 -10.37 -11.00 -12.08
N LYS A 365 -10.21 -11.70 -10.96
CA LYS A 365 -10.85 -12.99 -10.71
C LYS A 365 -12.15 -12.86 -9.95
N GLU A 366 -12.18 -12.08 -8.89
CA GLU A 366 -13.36 -11.90 -8.03
C GLU A 366 -14.39 -10.99 -8.70
N GLY A 367 -13.94 -9.86 -9.22
CA GLY A 367 -14.81 -8.83 -9.78
C GLY A 367 -15.76 -8.21 -8.75
N LEU A 368 -16.72 -7.47 -9.26
CA LEU A 368 -17.79 -6.84 -8.48
C LEU A 368 -19.05 -7.70 -8.54
N ASP A 369 -19.60 -8.06 -7.38
CA ASP A 369 -20.92 -8.70 -7.25
C ASP A 369 -21.97 -7.64 -6.88
N THR A 370 -22.90 -7.36 -7.79
CA THR A 370 -23.92 -6.32 -7.62
C THR A 370 -24.97 -6.69 -6.56
N ILE A 371 -25.23 -7.97 -6.30
CA ILE A 371 -26.11 -8.39 -5.21
C ILE A 371 -25.46 -8.07 -3.87
N ALA A 372 -24.20 -8.42 -3.68
CA ALA A 372 -23.48 -8.12 -2.45
C ALA A 372 -23.35 -6.59 -2.23
N LEU A 373 -23.14 -5.81 -3.31
CA LEU A 373 -23.09 -4.36 -3.24
C LEU A 373 -24.43 -3.78 -2.78
N ALA A 374 -25.56 -4.24 -3.36
CA ALA A 374 -26.90 -3.79 -2.99
C ALA A 374 -27.28 -4.18 -1.55
N GLN A 375 -26.86 -5.38 -1.09
CA GLN A 375 -27.04 -5.78 0.30
C GLN A 375 -26.30 -4.87 1.28
N LYS A 376 -25.11 -4.39 0.90
CA LYS A 376 -24.27 -3.54 1.77
C LYS A 376 -24.75 -2.09 1.82
N PHE A 377 -25.14 -1.53 0.68
CA PHE A 377 -25.41 -0.09 0.56
C PHE A 377 -26.89 0.26 0.39
N GLY A 378 -27.74 -0.72 0.10
CA GLY A 378 -29.16 -0.53 -0.24
C GLY A 378 -29.37 -0.37 -1.74
N THR A 379 -30.50 -0.86 -2.24
CA THR A 379 -30.83 -0.89 -3.67
C THR A 379 -30.79 0.50 -4.31
N ASP A 380 -31.39 1.50 -3.63
CA ASP A 380 -31.50 2.87 -4.14
C ASP A 380 -30.14 3.55 -4.36
N ASN A 381 -29.12 3.17 -3.58
CA ASN A 381 -27.78 3.73 -3.69
C ASN A 381 -26.90 3.06 -4.77
N VAL A 382 -27.38 1.98 -5.39
CA VAL A 382 -26.59 1.20 -6.36
C VAL A 382 -27.23 1.08 -7.74
N GLU A 383 -28.48 1.50 -7.92
CA GLU A 383 -29.25 1.35 -9.17
C GLU A 383 -28.54 2.00 -10.37
N ASP A 384 -28.10 3.24 -10.20
CA ASP A 384 -27.36 3.98 -11.24
C ASP A 384 -26.03 3.29 -11.57
N ILE A 385 -25.34 2.75 -10.54
CA ILE A 385 -24.08 2.02 -10.71
C ILE A 385 -24.31 0.77 -11.54
N ILE A 386 -25.37 0.01 -11.23
CA ILE A 386 -25.73 -1.22 -11.97
C ILE A 386 -26.07 -0.87 -13.43
N THR A 387 -26.78 0.22 -13.67
CA THR A 387 -27.11 0.69 -15.02
C THR A 387 -25.84 1.03 -15.81
N ARG A 388 -24.89 1.75 -15.20
CA ARG A 388 -23.59 2.04 -15.82
C ARG A 388 -22.79 0.76 -16.13
N LEU A 389 -22.76 -0.19 -15.19
CA LEU A 389 -22.09 -1.47 -15.40
C LEU A 389 -22.69 -2.28 -16.55
N GLN A 390 -24.01 -2.29 -16.68
CA GLN A 390 -24.70 -2.95 -17.79
C GLN A 390 -24.32 -2.32 -19.13
N LYS A 391 -24.30 -0.98 -19.22
CA LYS A 391 -23.88 -0.24 -20.41
C LYS A 391 -22.42 -0.56 -20.77
N LEU A 392 -21.49 -0.52 -19.79
CA LEU A 392 -20.09 -0.87 -20.01
C LEU A 392 -19.94 -2.32 -20.49
N SER A 393 -20.79 -3.23 -20.01
CA SER A 393 -20.79 -4.62 -20.47
C SER A 393 -21.32 -4.76 -21.92
N GLN A 394 -22.36 -4.01 -22.29
CA GLN A 394 -22.87 -3.98 -23.68
C GLN A 394 -21.83 -3.41 -24.65
N GLU A 395 -20.99 -2.48 -24.22
CA GLU A 395 -19.87 -1.94 -24.97
C GLU A 395 -18.65 -2.89 -25.02
N GLY A 396 -18.70 -4.06 -24.39
CA GLY A 396 -17.60 -5.03 -24.36
C GLY A 396 -16.42 -4.63 -23.46
N LEU A 397 -16.60 -3.64 -22.59
CA LEU A 397 -15.57 -3.17 -21.66
C LEU A 397 -15.55 -4.00 -20.36
N LEU A 398 -16.70 -4.56 -19.99
CA LEU A 398 -16.85 -5.49 -18.87
C LEU A 398 -17.45 -6.81 -19.35
N VAL A 399 -17.06 -7.90 -18.70
CA VAL A 399 -17.70 -9.22 -18.82
C VAL A 399 -18.70 -9.36 -17.69
N LYS A 400 -19.96 -9.67 -18.03
CA LYS A 400 -21.03 -9.98 -17.10
C LYS A 400 -21.22 -11.49 -16.98
N ASP A 401 -21.25 -11.98 -15.74
CA ASP A 401 -21.51 -13.38 -15.41
C ASP A 401 -22.50 -13.42 -14.20
N GLY A 402 -23.77 -13.61 -14.50
CA GLY A 402 -24.85 -13.47 -13.50
C GLY A 402 -24.88 -12.05 -12.89
N SER A 403 -24.69 -11.96 -11.58
CA SER A 403 -24.57 -10.69 -10.83
C SER A 403 -23.17 -10.10 -10.84
N ARG A 404 -22.18 -10.80 -11.41
CA ARG A 404 -20.78 -10.39 -11.37
C ARG A 404 -20.35 -9.65 -12.62
N PHE A 405 -19.57 -8.59 -12.41
CA PHE A 405 -18.90 -7.83 -13.47
C PHE A 405 -17.38 -7.88 -13.24
N ARG A 406 -16.64 -8.06 -14.33
CA ARG A 406 -15.17 -8.07 -14.36
C ARG A 406 -14.68 -7.29 -15.56
N LEU A 407 -13.47 -6.74 -15.48
CA LEU A 407 -12.83 -6.15 -16.65
C LEU A 407 -12.68 -7.20 -17.77
N THR A 408 -12.94 -6.80 -19.01
CA THR A 408 -12.57 -7.59 -20.18
C THR A 408 -11.03 -7.67 -20.22
N PRO A 409 -10.43 -8.85 -20.40
CA PRO A 409 -8.96 -9.02 -20.31
C PRO A 409 -8.15 -8.05 -21.17
N SER A 410 -8.62 -7.70 -22.39
CA SER A 410 -7.97 -6.73 -23.27
C SER A 410 -8.12 -5.27 -22.82
N ARG A 411 -8.83 -5.02 -21.72
CA ARG A 411 -9.10 -3.66 -21.20
C ARG A 411 -8.34 -3.36 -19.90
N ILE A 412 -7.49 -4.26 -19.45
CA ILE A 412 -6.75 -4.09 -18.18
C ILE A 412 -5.86 -2.83 -18.23
N MET A 413 -5.10 -2.67 -19.32
CA MET A 413 -4.23 -1.50 -19.52
C MET A 413 -4.98 -0.18 -19.69
N THR A 414 -6.22 -0.22 -20.14
CA THR A 414 -7.09 0.95 -20.35
C THR A 414 -8.23 1.01 -19.32
N SER A 415 -8.00 0.50 -18.12
CA SER A 415 -9.04 0.37 -17.09
C SER A 415 -9.42 1.69 -16.41
N ASN A 416 -8.51 2.66 -16.28
CA ASN A 416 -8.78 3.92 -15.60
C ASN A 416 -9.98 4.70 -16.18
N PRO A 417 -10.12 4.90 -17.51
CA PRO A 417 -11.32 5.51 -18.08
C PRO A 417 -12.60 4.69 -17.83
N ILE A 418 -12.51 3.37 -17.71
CA ILE A 418 -13.65 2.51 -17.36
C ILE A 418 -14.06 2.75 -15.92
N PHE A 419 -13.08 2.79 -14.99
CA PHE A 419 -13.31 3.07 -13.58
C PHE A 419 -13.93 4.47 -13.36
N ALA A 420 -13.44 5.49 -14.08
CA ALA A 420 -14.00 6.83 -14.03
C ALA A 420 -15.50 6.85 -14.41
N ARG A 421 -15.90 6.04 -15.41
CA ARG A 421 -17.31 5.91 -15.82
C ARG A 421 -18.18 5.16 -14.80
N VAL A 422 -17.60 4.35 -13.93
CA VAL A 422 -18.34 3.67 -12.85
C VAL A 422 -18.66 4.63 -11.71
N ILE A 423 -17.73 5.54 -11.38
CA ILE A 423 -17.89 6.51 -10.29
C ILE A 423 -18.53 7.84 -10.72
N ALA A 424 -18.62 8.12 -12.03
CA ALA A 424 -19.24 9.34 -12.53
C ALA A 424 -20.68 9.47 -12.01
N GLU A 425 -21.10 10.67 -11.63
CA GLU A 425 -22.47 10.98 -11.24
C GLU A 425 -23.46 10.98 -12.42
#